data_91407b94eabfebe42d91268aa92f2322
#
_entry.id   91407b94eabfebe42d91268aa92f2322
#
_cell.length_a   1.000
_cell.length_b   1.000
_cell.length_c   1.000
_cell.angle_alpha   90.00
_cell.angle_beta   90.00
_cell.angle_gamma   90.00
#
_symmetry.space_group_name_H-M   'P 1'
#
loop_
_entity.id
_entity.type
_entity.pdbx_description
1 polymer ?
#
loop_
_entity_poly.entity_id
_entity_poly.type
_entity_poly.pdbx_seq_one_letter_code
_entity_poly.pdbx_strand_id
1 'polypeptide(L)'
;MEVYNGQVCVSYGELAPGIMSGATLRQLCARGRVERVRRGCRETPALYSLRSLPLKYRVEVYRRNPDLQEGAESKPFVESIEADGSAEAWYAAYEFDGGRHLPSSAQVLYSNSAAILNAFGRLLEESNSHHIRQSKPLLSKAEFWRRAAAALPRIADAWPHSLPESARRLQRKWDEYQRDGYAALVSGKWMNTNAAKVDDGVKEGVLTQLLAHHNNLDNAMIAKLYNTVAEKQGWKTISASAVGVWREKRDLVTSAGRLGLSNFRNTKSMQVKRRRPSAPFLMWTLDGWDVELLYQSTRTDGKGHSVTTYTNRLTLEVVLDPCCDYPIGYAVGTHETPELIKAALRDAAKHSCVLFGEMLRANQLQCDRYAIKTMTPLYEVMSDKLTPARVKNAKSKVVEPYFGYLNKTYCRLMGNWSGYGVTTDPSKQPNSEALNMLRHSFPDEAGVRAQIDKIMEVERARKAGELRRLMEKLPAERRLPLSREMYLLWFGASTGYKNALEGGGLRPTLLGVKRDYDCWDLGMREHGSERWSVLYDPDDLSEVLAVSEDGRWRYMLSEKHVQPMALADRQEGDAAALAKVNAFNKQLEERVTERLGAA
;
A
#
# COMPACT_ATOMS: atom_id res chain seq x y z
N MET A 1 -17.34 -35.49 -56.75
CA MET A 1 -17.00 -34.97 -55.41
C MET A 1 -15.73 -35.66 -54.91
N GLU A 2 -14.89 -34.96 -54.15
CA GLU A 2 -13.65 -35.52 -53.59
C GLU A 2 -13.41 -34.99 -52.17
N VAL A 3 -12.70 -35.76 -51.35
CA VAL A 3 -12.23 -35.27 -50.03
C VAL A 3 -10.90 -34.59 -50.24
N TYR A 4 -10.85 -33.29 -49.98
CA TYR A 4 -9.65 -32.48 -50.14
C TYR A 4 -9.36 -31.72 -48.82
N ASN A 5 -8.14 -31.82 -48.34
CA ASN A 5 -7.73 -31.29 -47.03
C ASN A 5 -8.66 -31.66 -45.87
N GLY A 6 -9.17 -32.93 -45.86
CA GLY A 6 -10.01 -33.43 -44.78
C GLY A 6 -11.46 -32.96 -44.78
N GLN A 7 -11.90 -32.26 -45.81
CA GLN A 7 -13.29 -31.83 -45.98
C GLN A 7 -13.88 -32.31 -47.31
N VAL A 8 -15.17 -32.59 -47.29
CA VAL A 8 -15.89 -32.99 -48.50
C VAL A 8 -16.08 -31.77 -49.39
N CYS A 9 -15.57 -31.88 -50.60
CA CYS A 9 -15.59 -30.80 -51.59
C CYS A 9 -16.40 -31.19 -52.82
N VAL A 10 -17.07 -30.21 -53.39
CA VAL A 10 -17.85 -30.33 -54.63
C VAL A 10 -17.15 -29.56 -55.73
N SER A 11 -17.02 -30.15 -56.91
CA SER A 11 -16.36 -29.53 -58.04
C SER A 11 -17.27 -28.47 -58.70
N TYR A 12 -16.64 -27.55 -59.46
CA TYR A 12 -17.38 -26.56 -60.23
C TYR A 12 -18.42 -27.20 -61.16
N GLY A 13 -18.07 -28.26 -61.89
CA GLY A 13 -18.96 -28.95 -62.82
C GLY A 13 -20.16 -29.62 -62.16
N GLU A 14 -20.05 -30.03 -60.91
CA GLU A 14 -21.16 -30.60 -60.10
C GLU A 14 -22.09 -29.52 -59.57
N LEU A 15 -21.59 -28.30 -59.32
CA LEU A 15 -22.37 -27.17 -58.83
C LEU A 15 -23.02 -26.36 -59.96
N ALA A 16 -22.28 -26.09 -61.06
CA ALA A 16 -22.70 -25.21 -62.14
C ALA A 16 -22.60 -25.91 -63.52
N PRO A 17 -23.66 -25.84 -64.32
CA PRO A 17 -24.91 -25.08 -64.15
C PRO A 17 -26.05 -25.82 -63.42
N GLY A 18 -25.81 -27.06 -63.00
CA GLY A 18 -26.90 -27.99 -62.60
C GLY A 18 -27.61 -27.68 -61.27
N ILE A 19 -26.92 -27.09 -60.27
CA ILE A 19 -27.46 -26.77 -58.94
C ILE A 19 -27.60 -25.24 -58.77
N MET A 20 -26.67 -24.49 -59.30
CA MET A 20 -26.71 -23.02 -59.31
C MET A 20 -26.02 -22.46 -60.57
N SER A 21 -26.30 -21.20 -60.91
CA SER A 21 -25.60 -20.57 -62.02
C SER A 21 -24.13 -20.26 -61.63
N GLY A 22 -23.21 -20.32 -62.58
CA GLY A 22 -21.81 -19.95 -62.35
C GLY A 22 -21.63 -18.50 -61.89
N ALA A 23 -22.57 -17.61 -62.21
CA ALA A 23 -22.59 -16.24 -61.76
C ALA A 23 -22.93 -16.18 -60.23
N THR A 24 -23.95 -16.95 -59.82
CA THR A 24 -24.34 -17.07 -58.41
C THR A 24 -23.20 -17.65 -57.56
N LEU A 25 -22.52 -18.69 -58.04
CA LEU A 25 -21.41 -19.30 -57.31
C LEU A 25 -20.25 -18.31 -57.12
N ARG A 26 -19.89 -17.56 -58.19
CA ARG A 26 -18.86 -16.51 -58.11
C ARG A 26 -19.23 -15.40 -57.12
N GLN A 27 -20.49 -14.96 -57.11
CA GLN A 27 -20.97 -13.94 -56.18
C GLN A 27 -20.95 -14.42 -54.72
N LEU A 28 -21.31 -15.68 -54.47
CA LEU A 28 -21.26 -16.28 -53.11
C LEU A 28 -19.81 -16.39 -52.60
N CYS A 29 -18.87 -16.76 -53.48
CA CYS A 29 -17.44 -16.78 -53.13
C CYS A 29 -16.90 -15.37 -52.87
N ALA A 30 -17.24 -14.39 -53.72
CA ALA A 30 -16.81 -13.00 -53.51
C ALA A 30 -17.33 -12.38 -52.23
N ARG A 31 -18.51 -12.82 -51.75
CA ARG A 31 -19.11 -12.40 -50.47
C ARG A 31 -18.62 -13.24 -49.28
N GLY A 32 -17.67 -14.15 -49.42
CA GLY A 32 -17.16 -15.03 -48.37
C GLY A 32 -18.19 -16.04 -47.83
N ARG A 33 -19.34 -16.25 -48.53
CA ARG A 33 -20.38 -17.18 -48.10
C ARG A 33 -20.16 -18.62 -48.57
N VAL A 34 -19.30 -18.81 -49.56
CA VAL A 34 -18.86 -20.12 -50.07
C VAL A 34 -17.35 -20.13 -50.15
N GLU A 35 -16.75 -21.08 -49.47
CA GLU A 35 -15.31 -21.26 -49.43
C GLU A 35 -14.85 -22.04 -50.65
N ARG A 36 -13.95 -21.45 -51.44
CA ARG A 36 -13.26 -22.13 -52.53
C ARG A 36 -11.97 -22.72 -51.99
N VAL A 37 -11.94 -24.04 -51.79
CA VAL A 37 -10.80 -24.79 -51.20
C VAL A 37 -9.65 -24.98 -52.20
N ARG A 38 -9.95 -25.14 -53.49
CA ARG A 38 -8.96 -25.26 -54.58
C ARG A 38 -9.35 -24.42 -55.78
N ARG A 39 -8.40 -23.67 -56.34
CA ARG A 39 -8.61 -23.00 -57.62
C ARG A 39 -8.55 -24.00 -58.78
N GLY A 40 -9.40 -23.87 -59.75
CA GLY A 40 -9.35 -24.68 -60.97
C GLY A 40 -8.20 -24.25 -61.89
N CYS A 41 -7.63 -25.23 -62.61
CA CYS A 41 -6.70 -25.05 -63.73
C CYS A 41 -7.11 -25.94 -64.89
N ARG A 42 -6.33 -25.99 -66.01
CA ARG A 42 -6.71 -26.74 -67.20
C ARG A 42 -7.00 -28.22 -67.00
N GLU A 43 -6.32 -28.84 -66.05
CA GLU A 43 -6.43 -30.30 -65.78
C GLU A 43 -7.19 -30.64 -64.50
N THR A 44 -7.44 -29.67 -63.63
CA THR A 44 -8.10 -29.92 -62.34
C THR A 44 -9.23 -28.91 -62.09
N PRO A 45 -10.45 -29.39 -61.74
CA PRO A 45 -11.59 -28.51 -61.47
C PRO A 45 -11.42 -27.74 -60.16
N ALA A 46 -12.03 -26.55 -60.06
CA ALA A 46 -12.14 -25.83 -58.81
C ALA A 46 -13.01 -26.59 -57.85
N LEU A 47 -12.60 -26.61 -56.54
CA LEU A 47 -13.29 -27.26 -55.47
C LEU A 47 -13.84 -26.25 -54.45
N TYR A 48 -15.03 -26.53 -54.01
CA TYR A 48 -15.76 -25.72 -53.03
C TYR A 48 -16.17 -26.59 -51.83
N SER A 49 -16.00 -26.07 -50.63
CA SER A 49 -16.40 -26.79 -49.39
C SER A 49 -17.92 -27.01 -49.40
N LEU A 50 -18.34 -28.29 -49.30
CA LEU A 50 -19.76 -28.65 -49.22
C LEU A 50 -20.41 -28.01 -47.98
N ARG A 51 -19.70 -27.92 -46.87
CA ARG A 51 -20.18 -27.34 -45.62
C ARG A 51 -20.43 -25.83 -45.73
N SER A 52 -19.68 -25.12 -46.54
CA SER A 52 -19.82 -23.67 -46.75
C SER A 52 -21.00 -23.30 -47.69
N LEU A 53 -21.56 -24.26 -48.41
CA LEU A 53 -22.67 -23.99 -49.32
C LEU A 53 -23.93 -23.60 -48.53
N PRO A 54 -24.69 -22.57 -48.94
CA PRO A 54 -25.99 -22.26 -48.37
C PRO A 54 -26.90 -23.47 -48.38
N LEU A 55 -27.71 -23.66 -47.31
CA LEU A 55 -28.50 -24.86 -47.03
C LEU A 55 -29.31 -25.32 -48.27
N LYS A 56 -29.98 -24.42 -48.98
CA LYS A 56 -30.75 -24.73 -50.18
C LYS A 56 -29.99 -25.46 -51.27
N TYR A 57 -28.73 -25.11 -51.47
CA TYR A 57 -27.88 -25.74 -52.50
C TYR A 57 -27.21 -27.02 -51.94
N ARG A 58 -26.94 -27.08 -50.67
CA ARG A 58 -26.42 -28.27 -50.00
C ARG A 58 -27.41 -29.41 -50.02
N VAL A 59 -28.68 -29.14 -49.75
CA VAL A 59 -29.77 -30.13 -49.85
C VAL A 59 -29.87 -30.71 -51.24
N GLU A 60 -29.73 -29.89 -52.31
CA GLU A 60 -29.77 -30.36 -53.70
C GLU A 60 -28.54 -31.22 -54.06
N VAL A 61 -27.34 -30.91 -53.49
CA VAL A 61 -26.17 -31.78 -53.63
C VAL A 61 -26.41 -33.13 -52.98
N TYR A 62 -26.96 -33.21 -51.78
CA TYR A 62 -27.28 -34.45 -51.12
C TYR A 62 -28.38 -35.25 -51.84
N ARG A 63 -29.39 -34.58 -52.40
CA ARG A 63 -30.46 -35.23 -53.18
C ARG A 63 -29.92 -35.92 -54.41
N ARG A 64 -28.89 -35.36 -55.07
CA ARG A 64 -28.27 -35.94 -56.26
C ARG A 64 -27.22 -37.00 -55.95
N ASN A 65 -26.81 -37.10 -54.71
CA ASN A 65 -25.78 -38.05 -54.26
C ASN A 65 -26.23 -38.71 -52.93
N PRO A 66 -27.17 -39.65 -53.01
CA PRO A 66 -27.75 -40.28 -51.78
C PRO A 66 -26.72 -40.99 -50.91
N ASP A 67 -25.67 -41.54 -51.52
CA ASP A 67 -24.58 -42.24 -50.83
C ASP A 67 -23.76 -41.36 -49.87
N LEU A 68 -23.93 -40.04 -49.95
CA LEU A 68 -23.26 -39.11 -49.05
C LEU A 68 -23.93 -38.95 -47.66
N GLN A 69 -25.17 -39.42 -47.53
CA GLN A 69 -25.89 -39.37 -46.25
C GLN A 69 -25.39 -40.44 -45.26
N GLU A 70 -24.70 -41.48 -45.74
CA GLU A 70 -24.10 -42.54 -44.91
C GLU A 70 -22.61 -42.31 -44.60
N GLY A 71 -21.94 -41.38 -45.27
CA GLY A 71 -20.57 -41.01 -44.97
C GLY A 71 -20.51 -39.90 -43.94
N ALA A 72 -20.33 -40.24 -42.69
CA ALA A 72 -20.07 -39.25 -41.64
C ALA A 72 -19.02 -38.24 -42.12
N GLU A 73 -19.35 -36.94 -42.16
CA GLU A 73 -18.37 -35.87 -42.31
C GLU A 73 -17.30 -36.14 -41.25
N SER A 74 -16.08 -36.53 -41.66
CA SER A 74 -14.98 -36.72 -40.71
C SER A 74 -14.74 -35.35 -40.07
N LYS A 75 -15.07 -35.26 -38.80
CA LYS A 75 -14.80 -34.05 -38.01
C LYS A 75 -13.33 -33.68 -38.22
N PRO A 76 -12.99 -32.39 -38.37
CA PRO A 76 -11.59 -32.00 -38.36
C PRO A 76 -10.89 -32.60 -37.15
N PHE A 77 -9.67 -33.10 -37.29
CA PHE A 77 -8.95 -33.78 -36.22
C PHE A 77 -8.95 -32.94 -34.92
N VAL A 78 -8.85 -31.61 -35.04
CA VAL A 78 -8.93 -30.68 -33.87
C VAL A 78 -10.23 -30.86 -33.07
N GLU A 79 -11.36 -31.14 -33.72
CA GLU A 79 -12.65 -31.37 -33.08
C GLU A 79 -12.77 -32.77 -32.44
N SER A 80 -11.87 -33.69 -32.75
CA SER A 80 -11.80 -35.02 -32.16
C SER A 80 -10.90 -35.11 -30.92
N ILE A 81 -10.16 -34.05 -30.61
CA ILE A 81 -9.33 -33.97 -29.40
C ILE A 81 -10.24 -33.62 -28.23
N GLU A 82 -10.26 -34.47 -27.24
CA GLU A 82 -11.01 -34.28 -25.99
C GLU A 82 -10.03 -33.99 -24.85
N ALA A 83 -10.38 -33.04 -23.99
CA ALA A 83 -9.58 -32.75 -22.80
C ALA A 83 -9.46 -33.99 -21.90
N ASP A 84 -8.26 -34.25 -21.42
CA ASP A 84 -7.97 -35.35 -20.50
C ASP A 84 -7.92 -34.81 -19.06
N GLY A 85 -9.08 -34.82 -18.38
CA GLY A 85 -9.19 -34.35 -16.99
C GLY A 85 -8.33 -35.17 -16.01
N SER A 86 -8.05 -36.45 -16.32
CA SER A 86 -7.15 -37.28 -15.52
C SER A 86 -5.69 -36.81 -15.66
N ALA A 87 -5.29 -36.39 -16.87
CA ALA A 87 -3.97 -35.82 -17.12
C ALA A 87 -3.84 -34.46 -16.40
N GLU A 88 -4.86 -33.60 -16.47
CA GLU A 88 -4.87 -32.32 -15.78
C GLU A 88 -4.68 -32.48 -14.26
N ALA A 89 -5.45 -33.36 -13.64
CA ALA A 89 -5.35 -33.68 -12.22
C ALA A 89 -3.98 -34.26 -11.86
N TRP A 90 -3.44 -35.15 -12.70
CA TRP A 90 -2.16 -35.78 -12.47
C TRP A 90 -1.00 -34.77 -12.54
N TYR A 91 -0.95 -33.89 -13.57
CA TYR A 91 0.10 -32.87 -13.69
C TYR A 91 -0.02 -31.77 -12.65
N ALA A 92 -1.23 -31.45 -12.20
CA ALA A 92 -1.44 -30.50 -11.10
C ALA A 92 -0.92 -31.04 -9.76
N ALA A 93 -1.06 -32.35 -9.54
CA ALA A 93 -0.57 -33.04 -8.34
C ALA A 93 0.92 -33.45 -8.42
N TYR A 94 1.53 -33.41 -9.62
CA TYR A 94 2.90 -33.87 -9.82
C TYR A 94 3.90 -33.03 -9.05
N GLU A 95 4.63 -33.70 -8.16
CA GLU A 95 5.68 -33.09 -7.33
C GLU A 95 7.09 -33.56 -7.76
N PHE A 96 8.05 -32.67 -7.67
CA PHE A 96 9.46 -32.95 -7.89
C PHE A 96 10.34 -32.12 -6.94
N ASP A 97 11.54 -32.59 -6.66
CA ASP A 97 12.60 -31.84 -5.95
C ASP A 97 12.12 -31.12 -4.68
N GLY A 98 11.54 -31.87 -3.73
CA GLY A 98 11.16 -31.35 -2.41
C GLY A 98 9.84 -30.59 -2.34
N GLY A 99 8.83 -31.03 -3.06
CA GLY A 99 7.46 -30.48 -2.99
C GLY A 99 7.19 -29.34 -3.95
N ARG A 100 7.97 -29.23 -5.02
CA ARG A 100 7.68 -28.27 -6.10
C ARG A 100 6.75 -28.88 -7.13
N HIS A 101 5.73 -28.13 -7.51
CA HIS A 101 4.82 -28.50 -8.59
C HIS A 101 5.24 -27.90 -9.93
N LEU A 102 4.76 -28.51 -11.03
CA LEU A 102 4.96 -27.97 -12.35
C LEU A 102 4.28 -26.58 -12.47
N PRO A 103 4.90 -25.60 -13.16
CA PRO A 103 4.22 -24.35 -13.49
C PRO A 103 2.94 -24.60 -14.30
N SER A 104 1.90 -23.80 -14.12
CA SER A 104 0.62 -23.95 -14.80
C SER A 104 0.76 -24.03 -16.32
N SER A 105 1.70 -23.26 -16.91
CA SER A 105 2.00 -23.34 -18.35
C SER A 105 2.52 -24.71 -18.78
N ALA A 106 3.34 -25.36 -17.98
CA ALA A 106 3.85 -26.72 -18.26
C ALA A 106 2.76 -27.76 -18.06
N GLN A 107 1.90 -27.61 -17.05
CA GLN A 107 0.75 -28.49 -16.83
C GLN A 107 -0.15 -28.50 -18.07
N VAL A 108 -0.52 -27.31 -18.59
CA VAL A 108 -1.34 -27.18 -19.80
C VAL A 108 -0.68 -27.84 -21.01
N LEU A 109 0.63 -27.58 -21.24
CA LEU A 109 1.36 -28.19 -22.36
C LEU A 109 1.37 -29.71 -22.31
N TYR A 110 1.54 -30.29 -21.12
CA TYR A 110 1.59 -31.75 -20.94
C TYR A 110 0.20 -32.39 -20.99
N SER A 111 -0.82 -31.76 -20.41
CA SER A 111 -2.20 -32.22 -20.48
C SER A 111 -2.70 -32.22 -21.92
N ASN A 112 -2.45 -31.14 -22.67
CA ASN A 112 -2.77 -31.08 -24.10
C ASN A 112 -1.99 -32.13 -24.91
N SER A 113 -0.72 -32.34 -24.59
CA SER A 113 0.08 -33.37 -25.24
C SER A 113 -0.50 -34.78 -25.02
N ALA A 114 -0.99 -35.10 -23.81
CA ALA A 114 -1.66 -36.34 -23.50
C ALA A 114 -2.98 -36.47 -24.28
N ALA A 115 -3.83 -35.41 -24.29
CA ALA A 115 -5.08 -35.37 -25.03
C ALA A 115 -4.89 -35.62 -26.54
N ILE A 116 -3.86 -35.01 -27.14
CA ILE A 116 -3.50 -35.17 -28.55
C ILE A 116 -3.03 -36.62 -28.81
N LEU A 117 -2.18 -37.17 -27.96
CA LEU A 117 -1.74 -38.55 -28.11
C LEU A 117 -2.90 -39.53 -27.94
N ASN A 118 -3.80 -39.32 -26.99
CA ASN A 118 -5.00 -40.15 -26.85
C ASN A 118 -5.90 -40.10 -28.08
N ALA A 119 -6.07 -38.90 -28.70
CA ALA A 119 -6.79 -38.77 -29.97
C ALA A 119 -6.09 -39.49 -31.13
N PHE A 120 -4.77 -39.46 -31.24
CA PHE A 120 -4.04 -40.23 -32.22
C PHE A 120 -4.19 -41.74 -31.99
N GLY A 121 -4.22 -42.20 -30.74
CA GLY A 121 -4.48 -43.60 -30.40
C GLY A 121 -5.87 -44.06 -30.90
N ARG A 122 -6.90 -43.30 -30.60
CA ARG A 122 -8.27 -43.58 -31.08
C ARG A 122 -8.35 -43.64 -32.60
N LEU A 123 -7.76 -42.67 -33.29
CA LEU A 123 -7.74 -42.65 -34.76
C LEU A 123 -6.98 -43.86 -35.36
N LEU A 124 -5.92 -44.29 -34.76
CA LEU A 124 -5.15 -45.48 -35.22
C LEU A 124 -6.00 -46.73 -35.08
N GLU A 125 -6.68 -46.92 -33.95
CA GLU A 125 -7.56 -48.06 -33.69
C GLU A 125 -8.79 -48.05 -34.62
N GLU A 126 -9.44 -46.88 -34.83
CA GLU A 126 -10.56 -46.73 -35.75
C GLU A 126 -10.14 -47.04 -37.20
N SER A 127 -8.99 -46.49 -37.63
CA SER A 127 -8.46 -46.73 -38.96
C SER A 127 -8.14 -48.19 -39.18
N ASN A 128 -7.51 -48.85 -38.23
CA ASN A 128 -7.22 -50.27 -38.30
C ASN A 128 -8.51 -51.12 -38.32
N SER A 129 -9.48 -50.79 -37.51
CA SER A 129 -10.79 -51.45 -37.46
C SER A 129 -11.55 -51.29 -38.77
N HIS A 130 -11.52 -50.10 -39.39
CA HIS A 130 -12.12 -49.84 -40.69
C HIS A 130 -11.44 -50.62 -41.82
N HIS A 131 -10.09 -50.68 -41.84
CA HIS A 131 -9.34 -51.47 -42.84
C HIS A 131 -9.62 -52.97 -42.71
N ILE A 132 -9.70 -53.52 -41.47
CA ILE A 132 -10.04 -54.91 -41.22
C ILE A 132 -11.45 -55.22 -41.74
N ARG A 133 -12.44 -54.36 -41.48
CA ARG A 133 -13.84 -54.54 -41.98
C ARG A 133 -13.94 -54.54 -43.51
N GLN A 134 -13.06 -53.75 -44.20
CA GLN A 134 -13.05 -53.67 -45.63
C GLN A 134 -12.09 -54.67 -46.31
N SER A 135 -11.50 -55.58 -45.57
CA SER A 135 -10.46 -56.54 -46.06
C SER A 135 -9.30 -55.83 -46.79
N LYS A 136 -8.96 -54.61 -46.39
CA LYS A 136 -7.84 -53.82 -46.95
C LYS A 136 -6.60 -54.01 -46.10
N PRO A 137 -5.39 -53.87 -46.67
CA PRO A 137 -4.15 -53.86 -45.89
C PRO A 137 -4.19 -52.76 -44.83
N LEU A 138 -3.70 -53.07 -43.61
CA LEU A 138 -3.58 -52.08 -42.53
C LEU A 138 -2.74 -50.88 -42.96
N LEU A 139 -3.08 -49.70 -42.47
CA LEU A 139 -2.31 -48.48 -42.71
C LEU A 139 -0.89 -48.67 -42.17
N SER A 140 0.12 -48.35 -42.96
CA SER A 140 1.52 -48.39 -42.51
C SER A 140 1.69 -47.47 -41.28
N LYS A 141 2.19 -48.00 -40.18
CA LYS A 141 2.49 -47.23 -38.96
C LYS A 141 3.36 -45.99 -39.30
N ALA A 142 4.33 -46.13 -40.19
CA ALA A 142 5.20 -45.02 -40.59
C ALA A 142 4.42 -43.93 -41.29
N GLU A 143 3.49 -44.28 -42.17
CA GLU A 143 2.63 -43.33 -42.87
C GLU A 143 1.64 -42.65 -41.94
N PHE A 144 1.07 -43.36 -40.98
CA PHE A 144 0.20 -42.80 -39.92
C PHE A 144 0.96 -41.72 -39.14
N TRP A 145 2.13 -42.05 -38.61
CA TRP A 145 2.90 -41.08 -37.80
C TRP A 145 3.44 -39.91 -38.60
N ARG A 146 3.70 -40.11 -39.91
CA ARG A 146 4.03 -38.99 -40.80
C ARG A 146 2.89 -38.00 -40.93
N ARG A 147 1.66 -38.48 -41.11
CA ARG A 147 0.46 -37.67 -41.17
C ARG A 147 0.14 -37.01 -39.81
N ALA A 148 0.25 -37.72 -38.74
CA ALA A 148 0.07 -37.22 -37.38
C ALA A 148 1.05 -36.06 -37.06
N ALA A 149 2.34 -36.25 -37.37
CA ALA A 149 3.35 -35.20 -37.19
C ALA A 149 3.06 -33.93 -38.05
N ALA A 150 2.59 -34.11 -39.30
CA ALA A 150 2.23 -33.00 -40.17
C ALA A 150 0.95 -32.23 -39.72
N ALA A 151 0.13 -32.85 -38.86
CA ALA A 151 -1.04 -32.20 -38.26
C ALA A 151 -0.69 -31.32 -37.04
N LEU A 152 0.37 -31.62 -36.28
CA LEU A 152 0.74 -30.94 -35.04
C LEU A 152 0.85 -29.39 -35.18
N PRO A 153 1.54 -28.82 -36.19
CA PRO A 153 1.63 -27.37 -36.32
C PRO A 153 0.26 -26.68 -36.52
N ARG A 154 -0.71 -27.40 -37.11
CA ARG A 154 -2.05 -26.85 -37.40
C ARG A 154 -2.96 -26.81 -36.18
N ILE A 155 -2.67 -27.63 -35.19
CA ILE A 155 -3.46 -27.71 -33.95
C ILE A 155 -2.83 -26.93 -32.80
N ALA A 156 -1.57 -26.52 -32.93
CA ALA A 156 -0.79 -25.87 -31.87
C ALA A 156 -1.46 -24.59 -31.32
N ASP A 157 -2.17 -23.83 -32.15
CA ASP A 157 -2.89 -22.62 -31.75
C ASP A 157 -4.08 -22.94 -30.82
N ALA A 158 -4.82 -24.00 -31.11
CA ALA A 158 -5.96 -24.43 -30.33
C ALA A 158 -5.56 -25.31 -29.13
N TRP A 159 -4.53 -26.13 -29.32
CA TRP A 159 -3.99 -27.06 -28.35
C TRP A 159 -2.47 -26.90 -28.23
N PRO A 160 -1.98 -25.89 -27.49
CA PRO A 160 -0.55 -25.74 -27.22
C PRO A 160 0.03 -27.01 -26.59
N HIS A 161 1.10 -27.56 -27.17
CA HIS A 161 1.66 -28.85 -26.77
C HIS A 161 3.18 -28.89 -26.83
N SER A 162 3.79 -29.91 -26.21
CA SER A 162 5.24 -30.17 -26.20
C SER A 162 5.68 -31.34 -27.07
N LEU A 163 4.78 -31.85 -27.94
CA LEU A 163 5.06 -33.02 -28.78
C LEU A 163 6.06 -32.69 -29.89
N PRO A 164 6.95 -33.65 -30.26
CA PRO A 164 7.90 -33.44 -31.33
C PRO A 164 7.26 -33.53 -32.71
N GLU A 165 7.60 -32.60 -33.62
CA GLU A 165 7.09 -32.52 -34.99
C GLU A 165 7.66 -33.61 -35.95
N SER A 166 8.71 -34.34 -35.54
CA SER A 166 9.28 -35.42 -36.32
C SER A 166 8.50 -36.71 -36.12
N ALA A 167 8.04 -37.33 -37.22
CA ALA A 167 7.24 -38.58 -37.21
C ALA A 167 7.89 -39.68 -36.35
N ARG A 168 9.19 -39.91 -36.50
CA ARG A 168 9.94 -40.96 -35.74
C ARG A 168 10.01 -40.62 -34.24
N ARG A 169 10.19 -39.32 -33.88
CA ARG A 169 10.22 -38.89 -32.48
C ARG A 169 8.84 -38.92 -31.86
N LEU A 170 7.82 -38.55 -32.63
CA LEU A 170 6.42 -38.57 -32.19
C LEU A 170 5.96 -40.02 -31.90
N GLN A 171 6.27 -40.96 -32.83
CA GLN A 171 6.00 -42.36 -32.60
C GLN A 171 6.70 -42.88 -31.35
N ARG A 172 7.98 -42.57 -31.18
CA ARG A 172 8.73 -42.97 -29.99
C ARG A 172 8.11 -42.39 -28.70
N LYS A 173 7.68 -41.13 -28.76
CA LYS A 173 7.00 -40.45 -27.63
C LYS A 173 5.66 -41.12 -27.31
N TRP A 174 4.91 -41.53 -28.34
CA TRP A 174 3.70 -42.33 -28.17
C TRP A 174 3.99 -43.68 -27.50
N ASP A 175 5.00 -44.41 -27.94
CA ASP A 175 5.39 -45.71 -27.35
C ASP A 175 5.83 -45.55 -25.88
N GLU A 176 6.57 -44.47 -25.58
CA GLU A 176 6.93 -44.09 -24.22
C GLU A 176 5.69 -43.79 -23.37
N TYR A 177 4.75 -42.99 -23.92
CA TYR A 177 3.51 -42.64 -23.25
C TYR A 177 2.62 -43.85 -22.96
N GLN A 178 2.53 -44.77 -23.88
CA GLN A 178 1.78 -46.01 -23.68
C GLN A 178 2.39 -46.91 -22.57
N ARG A 179 3.69 -46.87 -22.39
CA ARG A 179 4.39 -47.65 -21.37
C ARG A 179 4.39 -46.99 -20.00
N ASP A 180 4.74 -45.72 -19.96
CA ASP A 180 5.09 -44.99 -18.74
C ASP A 180 3.98 -43.95 -18.33
N GLY A 181 2.90 -43.86 -19.10
CA GLY A 181 1.80 -42.95 -18.84
C GLY A 181 2.17 -41.45 -18.88
N TYR A 182 1.52 -40.66 -18.08
CA TYR A 182 1.71 -39.19 -18.03
C TYR A 182 3.16 -38.79 -17.68
N ALA A 183 3.88 -39.60 -16.91
CA ALA A 183 5.26 -39.33 -16.56
C ALA A 183 6.20 -39.21 -17.78
N ALA A 184 5.90 -39.94 -18.86
CA ALA A 184 6.66 -39.90 -20.10
C ALA A 184 6.72 -38.53 -20.77
N LEU A 185 5.73 -37.67 -20.52
CA LEU A 185 5.63 -36.33 -21.15
C LEU A 185 6.33 -35.25 -20.33
N VAL A 186 6.64 -35.51 -19.05
CA VAL A 186 7.37 -34.56 -18.20
C VAL A 186 8.81 -34.42 -18.69
N SER A 187 9.24 -33.19 -18.95
CA SER A 187 10.61 -32.92 -19.39
C SER A 187 11.63 -33.24 -18.30
N GLY A 188 12.66 -34.01 -18.58
CA GLY A 188 13.78 -34.26 -17.66
C GLY A 188 14.56 -33.01 -17.24
N LYS A 189 14.30 -31.86 -17.87
CA LYS A 189 14.90 -30.57 -17.47
C LYS A 189 14.47 -30.12 -16.07
N TRP A 190 13.30 -30.54 -15.59
CA TRP A 190 12.80 -30.19 -14.26
C TRP A 190 13.61 -30.82 -13.11
N MET A 191 14.25 -31.95 -13.35
CA MET A 191 15.04 -32.68 -12.35
C MET A 191 16.53 -32.74 -12.73
N ASN A 192 17.02 -31.90 -13.63
CA ASN A 192 18.41 -31.97 -14.08
C ASN A 192 19.36 -31.35 -13.05
N THR A 193 19.90 -32.18 -12.15
CA THR A 193 20.94 -31.82 -11.17
C THR A 193 22.36 -31.97 -11.73
N ASN A 194 22.56 -32.63 -12.86
CA ASN A 194 23.88 -32.92 -13.43
C ASN A 194 24.69 -31.67 -13.84
N ALA A 195 24.00 -30.54 -14.06
CA ALA A 195 24.62 -29.25 -14.34
C ALA A 195 24.91 -28.42 -13.10
N ALA A 196 24.51 -28.86 -11.90
CA ALA A 196 24.76 -28.13 -10.66
C ALA A 196 26.29 -28.04 -10.39
N LYS A 197 26.76 -26.83 -10.16
CA LYS A 197 28.16 -26.55 -9.79
C LYS A 197 28.33 -26.45 -8.28
N VAL A 198 27.27 -26.12 -7.57
CA VAL A 198 27.14 -26.12 -6.11
C VAL A 198 26.17 -27.27 -5.80
N ASP A 199 26.72 -28.46 -5.56
CA ASP A 199 26.00 -29.73 -5.54
C ASP A 199 26.13 -30.47 -4.19
N ASP A 200 26.85 -29.92 -3.23
CA ASP A 200 26.98 -30.44 -1.87
C ASP A 200 26.85 -29.36 -0.79
N GLY A 201 26.64 -29.83 0.45
CA GLY A 201 26.43 -28.94 1.60
C GLY A 201 27.62 -28.05 1.96
N VAL A 202 28.86 -28.48 1.63
CA VAL A 202 30.08 -27.70 1.93
C VAL A 202 30.17 -26.51 0.96
N LYS A 203 29.99 -26.75 -0.33
CA LYS A 203 29.99 -25.71 -1.36
C LYS A 203 28.85 -24.70 -1.14
N GLU A 204 27.66 -25.20 -0.78
CA GLU A 204 26.52 -24.38 -0.43
C GLU A 204 26.78 -23.55 0.83
N GLY A 205 27.42 -24.15 1.85
CA GLY A 205 27.79 -23.45 3.09
C GLY A 205 28.72 -22.26 2.84
N VAL A 206 29.79 -22.47 2.05
CA VAL A 206 30.72 -21.40 1.67
C VAL A 206 30.01 -20.29 0.90
N LEU A 207 29.18 -20.65 -0.09
CA LEU A 207 28.43 -19.66 -0.86
C LEU A 207 27.42 -18.88 0.01
N THR A 208 26.75 -19.57 0.93
CA THR A 208 25.79 -18.96 1.85
C THR A 208 26.48 -17.97 2.80
N GLN A 209 27.66 -18.30 3.33
CA GLN A 209 28.43 -17.37 4.15
C GLN A 209 28.84 -16.11 3.39
N LEU A 210 29.30 -16.26 2.14
CA LEU A 210 29.63 -15.11 1.29
C LEU A 210 28.40 -14.26 0.96
N LEU A 211 27.26 -14.89 0.68
CA LEU A 211 25.98 -14.21 0.44
C LEU A 211 25.45 -13.48 1.68
N ALA A 212 25.74 -13.97 2.89
CA ALA A 212 25.33 -13.38 4.15
C ALA A 212 26.32 -12.34 4.68
N HIS A 213 27.40 -12.02 3.95
CA HIS A 213 28.44 -11.11 4.41
C HIS A 213 27.88 -9.73 4.70
N HIS A 214 28.22 -9.16 5.87
CA HIS A 214 27.68 -7.89 6.38
C HIS A 214 27.99 -6.65 5.50
N ASN A 215 29.03 -6.70 4.67
CA ASN A 215 29.36 -5.65 3.71
C ASN A 215 28.47 -5.68 2.45
N ASN A 216 27.47 -6.57 2.39
CA ASN A 216 26.55 -6.68 1.26
C ASN A 216 27.27 -6.76 -0.10
N LEU A 217 28.22 -7.70 -0.21
CA LEU A 217 29.04 -7.89 -1.40
C LEU A 217 28.19 -8.08 -2.66
N ASP A 218 28.63 -7.53 -3.78
CA ASP A 218 28.00 -7.74 -5.08
C ASP A 218 28.24 -9.18 -5.62
N ASN A 219 27.47 -9.55 -6.64
CA ASN A 219 27.52 -10.90 -7.19
C ASN A 219 28.88 -11.24 -7.84
N ALA A 220 29.55 -10.24 -8.43
CA ALA A 220 30.84 -10.44 -9.08
C ALA A 220 31.94 -10.71 -8.04
N MET A 221 31.95 -9.95 -6.96
CA MET A 221 32.89 -10.14 -5.85
C MET A 221 32.69 -11.50 -5.17
N ILE A 222 31.42 -11.90 -4.91
CA ILE A 222 31.12 -13.21 -4.34
C ILE A 222 31.58 -14.33 -5.27
N ALA A 223 31.33 -14.23 -6.59
CA ALA A 223 31.82 -15.21 -7.56
C ALA A 223 33.34 -15.33 -7.53
N LYS A 224 34.05 -14.20 -7.49
CA LYS A 224 35.52 -14.16 -7.38
C LYS A 224 36.00 -14.85 -6.11
N LEU A 225 35.46 -14.51 -4.95
CA LEU A 225 35.85 -15.10 -3.67
C LEU A 225 35.55 -16.62 -3.63
N TYR A 226 34.36 -17.02 -4.06
CA TYR A 226 33.98 -18.43 -4.16
C TYR A 226 34.93 -19.19 -5.09
N ASN A 227 35.23 -18.65 -6.28
CA ASN A 227 36.09 -19.30 -7.26
C ASN A 227 37.54 -19.45 -6.75
N THR A 228 38.05 -18.50 -5.96
CA THR A 228 39.36 -18.64 -5.29
C THR A 228 39.38 -19.84 -4.34
N VAL A 229 38.28 -20.12 -3.63
CA VAL A 229 38.15 -21.31 -2.80
C VAL A 229 37.96 -22.55 -3.67
N ALA A 230 37.13 -22.46 -4.71
CA ALA A 230 36.85 -23.58 -5.63
C ALA A 230 38.11 -24.09 -6.32
N GLU A 231 38.97 -23.18 -6.80
CA GLU A 231 40.26 -23.56 -7.43
C GLU A 231 41.17 -24.33 -6.47
N LYS A 232 41.26 -23.90 -5.20
CA LYS A 232 42.07 -24.60 -4.18
C LYS A 232 41.52 -25.97 -3.81
N GLN A 233 40.18 -26.13 -3.92
CA GLN A 233 39.48 -27.37 -3.53
C GLN A 233 39.15 -28.27 -4.74
N GLY A 234 39.55 -27.89 -5.97
CA GLY A 234 39.22 -28.64 -7.19
C GLY A 234 37.73 -28.62 -7.56
N TRP A 235 36.99 -27.59 -7.12
CA TRP A 235 35.55 -27.44 -7.44
C TRP A 235 35.33 -26.72 -8.77
N LYS A 236 34.15 -26.89 -9.35
CA LYS A 236 33.74 -26.10 -10.52
C LYS A 236 33.51 -24.66 -10.16
N THR A 237 34.03 -23.73 -10.96
CA THR A 237 33.82 -22.30 -10.81
C THR A 237 32.41 -21.85 -11.18
N ILE A 238 31.91 -20.79 -10.57
CA ILE A 238 30.59 -20.21 -10.82
C ILE A 238 30.69 -18.78 -11.39
N SER A 239 29.65 -18.37 -12.12
CA SER A 239 29.53 -17.01 -12.65
C SER A 239 28.80 -16.07 -11.69
N ALA A 240 28.93 -14.76 -11.86
CA ALA A 240 28.14 -13.77 -11.13
C ALA A 240 26.61 -13.95 -11.32
N SER A 241 26.20 -14.38 -12.51
CA SER A 241 24.78 -14.71 -12.78
C SER A 241 24.30 -15.91 -11.95
N ALA A 242 25.13 -16.95 -11.80
CA ALA A 242 24.80 -18.10 -10.94
C ALA A 242 24.71 -17.67 -9.46
N VAL A 243 25.58 -16.77 -8.99
CA VAL A 243 25.48 -16.17 -7.64
C VAL A 243 24.16 -15.42 -7.49
N GLY A 244 23.70 -14.68 -8.51
CA GLY A 244 22.39 -14.00 -8.50
C GLY A 244 21.24 -14.97 -8.24
N VAL A 245 21.20 -16.10 -8.96
CA VAL A 245 20.19 -17.15 -8.75
C VAL A 245 20.25 -17.71 -7.33
N TRP A 246 21.46 -17.96 -6.80
CA TRP A 246 21.64 -18.44 -5.45
C TRP A 246 21.25 -17.40 -4.39
N ARG A 247 21.49 -16.11 -4.65
CA ARG A 247 21.06 -14.99 -3.80
C ARG A 247 19.54 -14.98 -3.65
N GLU A 248 18.80 -15.12 -4.74
CA GLU A 248 17.33 -15.20 -4.71
C GLU A 248 16.86 -16.47 -3.98
N LYS A 249 17.44 -17.62 -4.32
CA LYS A 249 17.09 -18.93 -3.72
C LYS A 249 17.31 -18.93 -2.20
N ARG A 250 18.37 -18.28 -1.70
CA ARG A 250 18.76 -18.25 -0.28
C ARG A 250 18.51 -16.92 0.42
N ASP A 251 17.73 -16.03 -0.18
CA ASP A 251 17.49 -14.69 0.36
C ASP A 251 16.94 -14.71 1.80
N LEU A 252 16.04 -15.64 2.11
CA LEU A 252 15.51 -15.80 3.47
C LEU A 252 16.61 -16.00 4.51
N VAL A 253 17.60 -16.87 4.21
CA VAL A 253 18.68 -17.20 5.14
C VAL A 253 19.75 -16.10 5.19
N THR A 254 20.08 -15.52 4.04
CA THR A 254 21.23 -14.61 3.90
C THR A 254 20.90 -13.15 4.14
N SER A 255 19.63 -12.75 4.02
CA SER A 255 19.22 -11.35 4.18
C SER A 255 19.46 -10.82 5.59
N ALA A 256 19.31 -11.65 6.62
CA ALA A 256 19.56 -11.24 8.01
C ALA A 256 21.04 -10.91 8.27
N GLY A 257 21.96 -11.69 7.71
CA GLY A 257 23.40 -11.42 7.79
C GLY A 257 23.79 -10.19 6.99
N ARG A 258 23.31 -10.09 5.76
CA ARG A 258 23.62 -9.03 4.79
C ARG A 258 23.03 -7.66 5.15
N LEU A 259 21.76 -7.62 5.56
CA LEU A 259 20.99 -6.39 5.77
C LEU A 259 20.63 -6.15 7.25
N GLY A 260 20.98 -7.07 8.12
CA GLY A 260 20.69 -7.03 9.55
C GLY A 260 19.30 -7.56 9.94
N LEU A 261 19.20 -8.02 11.19
CA LEU A 261 17.97 -8.61 11.75
C LEU A 261 16.79 -7.63 11.77
N SER A 262 17.05 -6.33 11.90
CA SER A 262 15.98 -5.32 11.87
C SER A 262 15.31 -5.27 10.49
N ASN A 263 16.12 -5.24 9.42
CA ASN A 263 15.61 -5.31 8.05
C ASN A 263 14.87 -6.63 7.80
N PHE A 264 15.44 -7.76 8.24
CA PHE A 264 14.82 -9.08 8.13
C PHE A 264 13.42 -9.10 8.78
N ARG A 265 13.30 -8.62 10.02
CA ARG A 265 12.00 -8.53 10.71
C ARG A 265 11.01 -7.67 9.95
N ASN A 266 11.45 -6.57 9.36
CA ASN A 266 10.58 -5.65 8.64
C ASN A 266 10.16 -6.14 7.25
N THR A 267 10.94 -7.04 6.62
CA THR A 267 10.71 -7.45 5.22
C THR A 267 10.31 -8.90 5.04
N LYS A 268 10.82 -9.80 5.88
CA LYS A 268 10.67 -11.26 5.74
C LYS A 268 9.80 -11.92 6.80
N SER A 269 9.78 -11.38 8.04
CA SER A 269 8.95 -11.93 9.10
C SER A 269 7.46 -11.70 8.82
N MET A 270 6.63 -12.61 9.32
CA MET A 270 5.18 -12.46 9.26
C MET A 270 4.75 -11.16 9.92
N GLN A 271 3.91 -10.39 9.26
CA GLN A 271 3.41 -9.10 9.72
C GLN A 271 1.94 -9.20 10.12
N VAL A 272 1.60 -8.58 11.25
CA VAL A 272 0.19 -8.41 11.63
C VAL A 272 -0.40 -7.28 10.78
N LYS A 273 -1.44 -7.57 10.02
CA LYS A 273 -2.19 -6.55 9.27
C LYS A 273 -3.05 -5.75 10.24
N ARG A 274 -2.82 -4.44 10.34
CA ARG A 274 -3.58 -3.53 11.17
C ARG A 274 -4.66 -2.83 10.36
N ARG A 275 -5.78 -2.54 11.00
CA ARG A 275 -6.86 -1.72 10.46
C ARG A 275 -6.81 -0.35 11.13
N ARG A 276 -7.22 0.70 10.43
CA ARG A 276 -7.38 2.05 10.98
C ARG A 276 -8.39 2.05 12.13
N PRO A 277 -8.31 3.01 13.06
CA PRO A 277 -9.35 3.22 14.07
C PRO A 277 -10.72 3.36 13.41
N SER A 278 -11.76 2.88 14.07
CA SER A 278 -13.13 2.90 13.55
C SER A 278 -13.81 4.26 13.69
N ALA A 279 -13.29 5.11 14.59
CA ALA A 279 -13.76 6.48 14.81
C ALA A 279 -12.59 7.39 15.16
N PRO A 280 -12.70 8.72 14.96
CA PRO A 280 -11.73 9.69 15.43
C PRO A 280 -11.60 9.66 16.97
N PHE A 281 -10.51 10.20 17.50
CA PHE A 281 -10.18 10.27 18.92
C PHE A 281 -9.97 8.92 19.63
N LEU A 282 -10.21 7.79 18.98
CA LEU A 282 -9.84 6.49 19.53
C LEU A 282 -8.32 6.32 19.61
N MET A 283 -7.59 6.93 18.69
CA MET A 283 -6.13 6.92 18.69
C MET A 283 -5.59 8.18 18.00
N TRP A 284 -4.60 8.78 18.63
CA TRP A 284 -3.73 9.76 17.99
C TRP A 284 -2.32 9.21 17.84
N THR A 285 -1.61 9.67 16.84
CA THR A 285 -0.18 9.42 16.67
C THR A 285 0.55 10.74 16.54
N LEU A 286 1.67 10.86 17.25
CA LEU A 286 2.48 12.07 17.36
C LEU A 286 3.89 11.74 16.89
N ASP A 287 4.42 12.57 16.00
CA ASP A 287 5.80 12.47 15.50
C ASP A 287 6.24 13.78 14.84
N GLY A 288 7.54 14.01 14.82
CA GLY A 288 8.17 15.13 14.16
C GLY A 288 8.68 14.78 12.77
N TRP A 289 8.71 15.76 11.88
CA TRP A 289 9.24 15.64 10.52
C TRP A 289 10.01 16.90 10.12
N ASP A 290 11.27 16.73 9.72
CA ASP A 290 12.05 17.80 9.10
C ASP A 290 11.55 18.02 7.67
N VAL A 291 10.80 19.08 7.49
CA VAL A 291 10.12 19.37 6.22
C VAL A 291 11.14 19.66 5.13
N GLU A 292 11.02 19.00 3.99
CA GLU A 292 11.93 19.15 2.85
C GLU A 292 11.74 20.48 2.10
N LEU A 293 11.57 21.58 2.84
CA LEU A 293 11.53 22.95 2.33
C LEU A 293 12.71 23.72 2.91
N LEU A 294 13.57 24.22 2.04
CA LEU A 294 14.75 24.97 2.44
C LEU A 294 14.43 26.44 2.70
N TYR A 295 15.11 27.02 3.70
CA TYR A 295 15.04 28.45 3.95
C TYR A 295 16.41 29.09 4.08
N GLN A 296 16.53 30.37 3.74
CA GLN A 296 17.70 31.17 3.96
C GLN A 296 17.71 31.78 5.35
N SER A 297 18.85 31.70 6.01
CA SER A 297 19.07 32.32 7.32
C SER A 297 20.39 33.09 7.32
N THR A 298 20.35 34.34 7.67
CA THR A 298 21.53 35.21 7.78
C THR A 298 21.87 35.42 9.25
N ARG A 299 23.07 35.08 9.64
CA ARG A 299 23.60 35.32 10.98
C ARG A 299 24.82 36.18 10.90
N THR A 300 24.96 37.11 11.83
CA THR A 300 26.18 37.91 11.98
C THR A 300 27.11 37.22 12.98
N ASP A 301 28.33 36.98 12.58
CA ASP A 301 29.37 36.40 13.46
C ASP A 301 29.85 37.42 14.50
N GLY A 302 30.62 36.96 15.51
CA GLY A 302 31.16 37.82 16.55
C GLY A 302 32.15 38.87 16.03
N LYS A 303 32.52 38.86 14.74
CA LYS A 303 33.37 39.83 14.06
C LYS A 303 32.61 40.80 13.15
N GLY A 304 31.28 40.70 13.12
CA GLY A 304 30.40 41.54 12.29
C GLY A 304 30.21 41.09 10.86
N HIS A 305 30.71 39.89 10.48
CA HIS A 305 30.48 39.36 9.12
C HIS A 305 29.12 38.66 9.06
N SER A 306 28.38 38.94 8.01
CA SER A 306 27.10 38.27 7.76
C SER A 306 27.33 36.99 6.95
N VAL A 307 26.89 35.85 7.50
CA VAL A 307 26.90 34.54 6.84
C VAL A 307 25.48 34.10 6.57
N THR A 308 25.14 33.87 5.29
CA THR A 308 23.83 33.38 4.87
C THR A 308 23.94 31.87 4.55
N THR A 309 23.11 31.08 5.17
CA THR A 309 22.96 29.64 4.91
C THR A 309 21.63 29.39 4.19
N TYR A 310 21.61 28.39 3.29
CA TYR A 310 20.45 28.07 2.42
C TYR A 310 19.96 26.63 2.60
N THR A 311 20.51 25.90 3.56
CA THR A 311 20.22 24.46 3.76
C THR A 311 19.43 24.19 5.03
N ASN A 312 18.85 25.24 5.63
CA ASN A 312 18.07 25.13 6.86
C ASN A 312 16.69 24.54 6.54
N ARG A 313 16.15 23.78 7.48
CA ARG A 313 14.80 23.20 7.43
C ARG A 313 14.07 23.48 8.73
N LEU A 314 12.74 23.49 8.68
CA LEU A 314 11.90 23.53 9.86
C LEU A 314 11.39 22.11 10.17
N THR A 315 11.22 21.86 11.45
CA THR A 315 10.57 20.65 11.95
C THR A 315 9.08 20.94 12.16
N LEU A 316 8.24 20.10 11.58
CA LEU A 316 6.79 20.07 11.78
C LEU A 316 6.45 18.93 12.73
N GLU A 317 5.95 19.25 13.92
CA GLU A 317 5.38 18.29 14.86
C GLU A 317 3.90 18.14 14.58
N VAL A 318 3.41 16.91 14.39
CA VAL A 318 2.00 16.63 14.04
C VAL A 318 1.37 15.66 15.03
N VAL A 319 0.22 16.02 15.55
CA VAL A 319 -0.73 15.12 16.20
C VAL A 319 -1.75 14.70 15.15
N LEU A 320 -1.62 13.48 14.65
CA LEU A 320 -2.47 12.93 13.58
C LEU A 320 -3.54 12.02 14.15
N ASP A 321 -4.78 12.21 13.72
CA ASP A 321 -5.84 11.21 13.89
C ASP A 321 -5.84 10.25 12.71
N PRO A 322 -5.39 8.98 12.89
CA PRO A 322 -5.24 8.04 11.80
C PRO A 322 -6.55 7.43 11.30
N CYS A 323 -7.69 7.78 11.87
CA CYS A 323 -8.99 7.33 11.37
C CYS A 323 -9.22 7.82 9.92
N CYS A 324 -8.91 9.11 9.66
CA CYS A 324 -9.01 9.73 8.35
C CYS A 324 -7.76 10.56 7.97
N ASP A 325 -6.62 10.31 8.62
CA ASP A 325 -5.38 11.08 8.46
C ASP A 325 -5.58 12.58 8.68
N TYR A 326 -6.33 12.95 9.72
CA TYR A 326 -6.62 14.33 10.06
C TYR A 326 -5.56 14.91 11.00
N PRO A 327 -4.88 16.01 10.66
CA PRO A 327 -3.93 16.66 11.56
C PRO A 327 -4.69 17.46 12.61
N ILE A 328 -5.03 16.83 13.73
CA ILE A 328 -5.81 17.44 14.81
C ILE A 328 -5.02 18.54 15.51
N GLY A 329 -3.69 18.38 15.61
CA GLY A 329 -2.79 19.38 16.15
C GLY A 329 -1.48 19.44 15.37
N TYR A 330 -0.85 20.61 15.34
CA TYR A 330 0.50 20.75 14.81
C TYR A 330 1.24 21.94 15.42
N ALA A 331 2.56 21.91 15.33
CA ALA A 331 3.43 23.04 15.64
C ALA A 331 4.66 23.02 14.74
N VAL A 332 5.22 24.20 14.45
CA VAL A 332 6.40 24.35 13.59
C VAL A 332 7.54 24.97 14.42
N GLY A 333 8.71 24.38 14.35
CA GLY A 333 9.90 24.84 15.05
C GLY A 333 11.18 24.61 14.24
N THR A 334 12.33 25.03 14.77
CA THR A 334 13.63 24.82 14.13
C THR A 334 14.17 23.39 14.32
N HIS A 335 13.71 22.72 15.36
CA HIS A 335 14.04 21.32 15.68
C HIS A 335 13.04 20.76 16.68
N GLU A 336 12.98 19.45 16.82
CA GLU A 336 12.13 18.76 17.76
C GLU A 336 12.56 19.06 19.20
N THR A 337 11.63 19.58 20.02
CA THR A 337 11.81 19.86 21.43
C THR A 337 10.56 19.50 22.23
N PRO A 338 10.67 19.30 23.55
CA PRO A 338 9.49 19.12 24.41
C PRO A 338 8.49 20.27 24.29
N GLU A 339 8.96 21.50 24.10
CA GLU A 339 8.12 22.70 23.93
C GLU A 339 7.36 22.65 22.60
N LEU A 340 7.98 22.17 21.52
CA LEU A 340 7.34 22.00 20.23
C LEU A 340 6.24 20.93 20.30
N ILE A 341 6.53 19.81 20.92
CA ILE A 341 5.56 18.74 21.17
C ILE A 341 4.38 19.26 22.01
N LYS A 342 4.67 20.00 23.08
CA LYS A 342 3.66 20.64 23.93
C LYS A 342 2.78 21.61 23.11
N ALA A 343 3.39 22.39 22.22
CA ALA A 343 2.65 23.32 21.35
C ALA A 343 1.72 22.58 20.37
N ALA A 344 2.15 21.46 19.78
CA ALA A 344 1.32 20.64 18.90
C ALA A 344 0.12 20.02 19.65
N LEU A 345 0.33 19.54 20.88
CA LEU A 345 -0.75 19.03 21.74
C LEU A 345 -1.71 20.14 22.22
N ARG A 346 -1.18 21.34 22.50
CA ARG A 346 -2.01 22.52 22.79
C ARG A 346 -2.92 22.86 21.61
N ASP A 347 -2.36 22.87 20.39
CA ASP A 347 -3.12 23.13 19.19
C ASP A 347 -4.18 22.04 18.98
N ALA A 348 -3.88 20.77 19.23
CA ALA A 348 -4.87 19.69 19.16
C ALA A 348 -6.06 19.90 20.10
N ALA A 349 -5.82 20.32 21.33
CA ALA A 349 -6.88 20.62 22.29
C ALA A 349 -7.73 21.81 21.82
N LYS A 350 -7.11 22.91 21.39
CA LYS A 350 -7.82 24.11 20.89
C LYS A 350 -8.59 23.81 19.62
N HIS A 351 -7.99 23.10 18.70
CA HIS A 351 -8.61 22.77 17.42
C HIS A 351 -9.81 21.83 17.60
N SER A 352 -9.75 20.89 18.55
CA SER A 352 -10.92 20.07 18.90
C SER A 352 -12.09 20.92 19.40
N CYS A 353 -11.80 21.97 20.19
CA CYS A 353 -12.82 22.92 20.64
C CYS A 353 -13.46 23.69 19.47
N VAL A 354 -12.66 24.13 18.50
CA VAL A 354 -13.17 24.79 17.29
C VAL A 354 -14.06 23.84 16.46
N LEU A 355 -13.71 22.56 16.41
CA LEU A 355 -14.46 21.58 15.60
C LEU A 355 -15.75 21.09 16.27
N PHE A 356 -15.75 20.94 17.59
CA PHE A 356 -16.78 20.21 18.34
C PHE A 356 -17.39 20.97 19.52
N GLY A 357 -16.94 22.21 19.79
CA GLY A 357 -17.44 23.04 20.89
C GLY A 357 -16.86 22.68 22.26
N GLU A 358 -15.99 21.69 22.34
CA GLU A 358 -15.32 21.27 23.57
C GLU A 358 -13.90 20.79 23.31
N MET A 359 -13.01 20.96 24.28
CA MET A 359 -11.66 20.40 24.23
C MET A 359 -11.73 18.89 24.49
N LEU A 360 -11.14 18.12 23.58
CA LEU A 360 -11.12 16.67 23.67
C LEU A 360 -9.70 16.13 23.72
N ARG A 361 -9.53 14.98 24.37
CA ARG A 361 -8.30 14.19 24.40
C ARG A 361 -8.53 12.82 23.77
N ALA A 362 -7.44 12.13 23.39
CA ALA A 362 -7.53 10.83 22.75
C ALA A 362 -7.77 9.69 23.76
N ASN A 363 -8.38 8.58 23.34
CA ASN A 363 -8.39 7.35 24.11
C ASN A 363 -7.01 6.69 24.14
N GLN A 364 -6.22 6.82 23.07
CA GLN A 364 -4.87 6.29 22.98
C GLN A 364 -3.97 7.30 22.27
N LEU A 365 -2.76 7.52 22.79
CA LEU A 365 -1.71 8.29 22.14
C LEU A 365 -0.53 7.38 21.81
N GLN A 366 -0.11 7.37 20.56
CA GLN A 366 1.14 6.76 20.13
C GLN A 366 2.16 7.87 19.85
N CYS A 367 3.29 7.79 20.51
CA CYS A 367 4.44 8.69 20.30
C CYS A 367 5.73 7.86 20.17
N ASP A 368 6.81 8.50 19.76
CA ASP A 368 8.12 7.89 19.84
C ASP A 368 8.67 7.90 21.28
N ARG A 369 9.96 7.62 21.45
CA ARG A 369 10.62 7.62 22.76
C ARG A 369 11.40 8.90 23.06
N TYR A 370 11.36 9.87 22.16
CA TYR A 370 12.00 11.15 22.40
C TYR A 370 11.37 11.82 23.62
N ALA A 371 12.21 12.31 24.52
CA ALA A 371 11.80 12.97 25.76
C ALA A 371 10.71 12.25 26.58
N ILE A 372 10.50 10.94 26.39
CA ILE A 372 9.36 10.18 26.95
C ILE A 372 9.22 10.38 28.47
N LYS A 373 10.35 10.38 29.22
CA LYS A 373 10.31 10.53 30.68
C LYS A 373 9.77 11.89 31.10
N THR A 374 10.13 12.95 30.40
CA THR A 374 9.70 14.32 30.69
C THR A 374 8.27 14.56 30.22
N MET A 375 7.88 13.95 29.08
CA MET A 375 6.60 14.20 28.42
C MET A 375 5.48 13.27 28.88
N THR A 376 5.80 12.13 29.53
CA THR A 376 4.78 11.16 29.98
C THR A 376 3.64 11.80 30.77
N PRO A 377 3.87 12.71 31.75
CA PRO A 377 2.75 13.32 32.49
C PRO A 377 1.79 14.12 31.58
N LEU A 378 2.32 14.83 30.57
CA LEU A 378 1.51 15.54 29.61
C LEU A 378 0.75 14.60 28.67
N TYR A 379 1.42 13.52 28.22
CA TYR A 379 0.79 12.51 27.38
C TYR A 379 -0.37 11.80 28.08
N GLU A 380 -0.26 11.54 29.39
CA GLU A 380 -1.32 10.95 30.22
C GLU A 380 -2.50 11.90 30.43
N VAL A 381 -2.25 13.22 30.40
CA VAL A 381 -3.34 14.21 30.38
C VAL A 381 -4.07 14.23 29.04
N MET A 382 -3.32 14.10 27.94
CA MET A 382 -3.86 14.19 26.57
C MET A 382 -4.40 12.85 26.05
N SER A 383 -4.23 11.76 26.79
CA SER A 383 -4.76 10.45 26.41
C SER A 383 -5.05 9.58 27.63
N ASP A 384 -6.01 8.68 27.48
CA ASP A 384 -6.32 7.67 28.50
C ASP A 384 -5.25 6.56 28.53
N LYS A 385 -4.64 6.26 27.37
CA LYS A 385 -3.61 5.24 27.25
C LYS A 385 -2.44 5.69 26.38
N LEU A 386 -1.23 5.66 26.98
CA LEU A 386 0.01 5.92 26.26
C LEU A 386 0.58 4.62 25.66
N THR A 387 0.98 4.67 24.39
CA THR A 387 1.59 3.53 23.67
C THR A 387 2.87 3.99 22.97
N PRO A 388 4.04 3.92 23.61
CA PRO A 388 5.28 4.29 22.96
C PRO A 388 5.59 3.37 21.76
N ALA A 389 5.98 3.95 20.63
CA ALA A 389 6.41 3.19 19.46
C ALA A 389 7.68 2.40 19.77
N ARG A 390 7.80 1.19 19.19
CA ARG A 390 9.02 0.40 19.32
C ARG A 390 10.12 1.01 18.45
N VAL A 391 11.32 1.15 19.02
CA VAL A 391 12.51 1.65 18.33
C VAL A 391 12.77 0.85 17.06
N LYS A 392 13.10 1.51 15.96
CA LYS A 392 13.41 0.94 14.64
C LYS A 392 12.27 0.14 13.99
N ASN A 393 11.02 0.43 14.34
CA ASN A 393 9.86 -0.15 13.70
C ASN A 393 9.01 0.94 13.02
N ALA A 394 9.55 1.50 11.94
CA ALA A 394 8.89 2.54 11.13
C ALA A 394 7.48 2.12 10.68
N LYS A 395 7.27 0.84 10.38
CA LYS A 395 5.94 0.32 9.99
C LYS A 395 4.87 0.41 11.10
N SER A 396 5.26 0.66 12.34
CA SER A 396 4.31 0.88 13.44
C SER A 396 3.82 2.32 13.52
N LYS A 397 4.51 3.28 12.92
CA LYS A 397 4.17 4.69 12.93
C LYS A 397 3.27 5.01 11.72
N VAL A 398 2.01 5.26 11.98
CA VAL A 398 1.02 5.58 10.93
C VAL A 398 1.25 6.98 10.35
N VAL A 399 1.93 7.85 11.08
CA VAL A 399 2.20 9.24 10.69
C VAL A 399 3.27 9.36 9.59
N GLU A 400 4.26 8.44 9.51
CA GLU A 400 5.31 8.51 8.48
C GLU A 400 4.78 8.48 7.03
N PRO A 401 3.81 7.62 6.66
CA PRO A 401 3.16 7.70 5.35
C PRO A 401 2.45 9.03 5.09
N TYR A 402 1.92 9.68 6.14
CA TYR A 402 1.30 10.99 6.04
C TYR A 402 2.32 12.07 5.69
N PHE A 403 3.49 12.08 6.32
CA PHE A 403 4.58 12.98 5.95
C PHE A 403 5.04 12.79 4.49
N GLY A 404 5.18 11.53 4.06
CA GLY A 404 5.46 11.22 2.64
C GLY A 404 4.39 11.74 1.69
N TYR A 405 3.12 11.69 2.09
CA TYR A 405 2.01 12.27 1.34
C TYR A 405 2.10 13.80 1.28
N LEU A 406 2.35 14.51 2.38
CA LEU A 406 2.52 15.96 2.41
C LEU A 406 3.69 16.40 1.53
N ASN A 407 4.83 15.73 1.64
CA ASN A 407 6.01 16.00 0.83
C ASN A 407 5.69 15.87 -0.68
N LYS A 408 5.07 14.76 -1.08
CA LYS A 408 4.73 14.50 -2.48
C LYS A 408 3.68 15.48 -3.03
N THR A 409 2.67 15.80 -2.23
CA THR A 409 1.48 16.51 -2.69
C THR A 409 1.67 18.03 -2.69
N TYR A 410 2.41 18.55 -1.70
CA TYR A 410 2.53 19.99 -1.49
C TYR A 410 3.99 20.48 -1.61
N CYS A 411 4.93 19.92 -0.84
CA CYS A 411 6.29 20.43 -0.79
C CYS A 411 6.99 20.35 -2.15
N ARG A 412 6.79 19.25 -2.88
CA ARG A 412 7.37 19.04 -4.21
C ARG A 412 6.99 20.10 -5.24
N LEU A 413 5.91 20.83 -5.02
CA LEU A 413 5.45 21.90 -5.92
C LEU A 413 6.14 23.25 -5.64
N MET A 414 6.93 23.36 -4.57
CA MET A 414 7.56 24.60 -4.14
C MET A 414 8.98 24.70 -4.65
N GLY A 415 9.41 25.92 -5.02
CA GLY A 415 10.75 26.15 -5.60
C GLY A 415 11.93 25.91 -4.65
N ASN A 416 11.68 25.86 -3.34
CA ASN A 416 12.66 25.57 -2.28
C ASN A 416 12.61 24.11 -1.79
N TRP A 417 11.97 23.20 -2.53
CA TRP A 417 11.92 21.78 -2.18
C TRP A 417 13.27 21.09 -2.33
N SER A 418 13.70 20.35 -1.30
CA SER A 418 15.04 19.72 -1.22
C SER A 418 15.07 18.22 -1.60
N GLY A 419 13.94 17.62 -1.99
CA GLY A 419 13.88 16.20 -2.36
C GLY A 419 13.23 15.30 -1.30
N TYR A 420 13.42 13.98 -1.44
CA TYR A 420 12.91 12.97 -0.49
C TYR A 420 13.99 12.49 0.49
N GLY A 421 14.79 13.39 1.02
CA GLY A 421 15.92 13.05 1.88
C GLY A 421 17.12 12.51 1.11
N VAL A 422 18.02 11.79 1.79
CA VAL A 422 19.25 11.26 1.17
C VAL A 422 18.89 10.00 0.37
N THR A 423 18.95 10.11 -0.95
CA THR A 423 18.74 8.99 -1.88
C THR A 423 19.62 9.12 -3.12
N THR A 424 20.02 7.99 -3.70
CA THR A 424 20.76 7.94 -4.97
C THR A 424 19.83 7.91 -6.20
N ASP A 425 18.51 7.88 -6.00
CA ASP A 425 17.52 7.87 -7.07
C ASP A 425 17.28 9.31 -7.57
N PRO A 426 17.74 9.66 -8.79
CA PRO A 426 17.59 11.02 -9.33
C PRO A 426 16.12 11.46 -9.47
N SER A 427 15.18 10.52 -9.62
CA SER A 427 13.74 10.83 -9.75
C SER A 427 13.12 11.36 -8.45
N LYS A 428 13.82 11.19 -7.33
CA LYS A 428 13.42 11.62 -5.99
C LYS A 428 14.11 12.89 -5.52
N GLN A 429 14.94 13.49 -6.38
CA GLN A 429 15.68 14.71 -6.08
C GLN A 429 15.28 15.82 -7.07
N PRO A 430 15.30 17.10 -6.65
CA PRO A 430 15.21 18.21 -7.58
C PRO A 430 16.51 18.30 -8.41
N ASN A 431 16.45 19.02 -9.52
CA ASN A 431 17.66 19.40 -10.25
C ASN A 431 18.52 20.30 -9.36
N SER A 432 19.70 19.81 -8.95
CA SER A 432 20.60 20.51 -8.02
C SER A 432 21.13 21.83 -8.57
N GLU A 433 21.34 21.95 -9.88
CA GLU A 433 21.81 23.18 -10.52
C GLU A 433 20.73 24.26 -10.47
N ALA A 434 19.47 23.89 -10.82
CA ALA A 434 18.33 24.78 -10.75
C ALA A 434 18.05 25.22 -9.29
N LEU A 435 18.14 24.29 -8.33
CA LEU A 435 17.96 24.60 -6.91
C LEU A 435 19.03 25.59 -6.41
N ASN A 436 20.29 25.40 -6.82
CA ASN A 436 21.38 26.33 -6.49
C ASN A 436 21.19 27.71 -7.11
N MET A 437 20.68 27.83 -8.33
CA MET A 437 20.34 29.12 -8.94
C MET A 437 19.24 29.85 -8.17
N LEU A 438 18.25 29.11 -7.68
CA LEU A 438 17.10 29.65 -6.96
C LEU A 438 17.40 29.96 -5.48
N ARG A 439 18.52 29.53 -4.92
CA ARG A 439 18.78 29.62 -3.46
C ARG A 439 18.66 31.02 -2.87
N HIS A 440 19.01 32.06 -3.63
CA HIS A 440 18.91 33.45 -3.17
C HIS A 440 17.47 33.97 -3.13
N SER A 441 16.52 33.25 -3.75
CA SER A 441 15.09 33.55 -3.71
C SER A 441 14.34 32.67 -2.71
N PHE A 442 15.03 31.82 -1.95
CA PHE A 442 14.37 31.00 -0.93
C PHE A 442 13.74 31.92 0.13
N PRO A 443 12.56 31.56 0.64
CA PRO A 443 11.99 32.25 1.78
C PRO A 443 12.94 32.23 2.99
N ASP A 444 12.77 33.15 3.90
CA ASP A 444 13.33 33.07 5.24
C ASP A 444 12.57 32.07 6.12
N GLU A 445 12.93 31.99 7.39
CA GLU A 445 12.25 31.10 8.35
C GLU A 445 10.74 31.37 8.44
N ALA A 446 10.36 32.66 8.51
CA ALA A 446 8.96 33.04 8.60
C ALA A 446 8.17 32.67 7.34
N GLY A 447 8.79 32.83 6.17
CA GLY A 447 8.19 32.46 4.89
C GLY A 447 7.97 30.95 4.75
N VAL A 448 8.94 30.11 5.18
CA VAL A 448 8.73 28.64 5.17
C VAL A 448 7.72 28.22 6.22
N ARG A 449 7.68 28.86 7.39
CA ARG A 449 6.64 28.64 8.40
C ARG A 449 5.24 28.90 7.80
N ALA A 450 5.07 30.03 7.11
CA ALA A 450 3.82 30.34 6.43
C ALA A 450 3.45 29.33 5.32
N GLN A 451 4.45 28.79 4.60
CA GLN A 451 4.21 27.70 3.63
C GLN A 451 3.66 26.46 4.33
N ILE A 452 4.26 26.05 5.46
CA ILE A 452 3.82 24.88 6.23
C ILE A 452 2.43 25.12 6.82
N ASP A 453 2.18 26.28 7.43
CA ASP A 453 0.87 26.65 7.99
C ASP A 453 -0.21 26.57 6.93
N LYS A 454 0.08 27.05 5.71
CA LYS A 454 -0.86 26.99 4.58
C LYS A 454 -1.16 25.56 4.15
N ILE A 455 -0.16 24.68 4.14
CA ILE A 455 -0.35 23.24 3.86
C ILE A 455 -1.31 22.64 4.90
N MET A 456 -1.07 22.94 6.19
CA MET A 456 -1.87 22.37 7.28
C MET A 456 -3.31 22.91 7.28
N GLU A 457 -3.52 24.20 6.97
CA GLU A 457 -4.85 24.78 6.77
C GLU A 457 -5.62 24.09 5.66
N VAL A 458 -4.99 23.88 4.49
CA VAL A 458 -5.60 23.20 3.34
C VAL A 458 -5.98 21.77 3.69
N GLU A 459 -5.09 21.03 4.37
CA GLU A 459 -5.37 19.66 4.82
C GLU A 459 -6.54 19.60 5.81
N ARG A 460 -6.57 20.49 6.80
CA ARG A 460 -7.67 20.58 7.76
C ARG A 460 -8.99 20.92 7.06
N ALA A 461 -9.00 21.93 6.21
CA ALA A 461 -10.21 22.32 5.47
C ALA A 461 -10.75 21.19 4.61
N ARG A 462 -9.88 20.49 3.90
CA ARG A 462 -10.24 19.38 3.00
C ARG A 462 -10.87 18.20 3.74
N LYS A 463 -10.39 17.88 4.94
CA LYS A 463 -10.78 16.67 5.70
C LYS A 463 -11.77 16.92 6.82
N ALA A 464 -12.06 18.17 7.18
CA ALA A 464 -12.93 18.52 8.32
C ALA A 464 -14.35 17.91 8.20
N GLY A 465 -14.92 17.89 7.00
CA GLY A 465 -16.24 17.29 6.77
C GLY A 465 -16.26 15.78 7.00
N GLU A 466 -15.21 15.08 6.58
CA GLU A 466 -15.07 13.64 6.83
C GLU A 466 -14.88 13.36 8.32
N LEU A 467 -14.01 14.11 8.98
CA LEU A 467 -13.78 13.97 10.42
C LEU A 467 -15.07 14.13 11.22
N ARG A 468 -15.87 15.19 10.94
CA ARG A 468 -17.15 15.41 11.64
C ARG A 468 -18.12 14.27 11.44
N ARG A 469 -18.28 13.79 10.21
CA ARG A 469 -19.14 12.63 9.90
C ARG A 469 -18.67 11.35 10.60
N LEU A 470 -17.36 11.13 10.69
CA LEU A 470 -16.81 9.95 11.38
C LEU A 470 -16.90 10.09 12.90
N MET A 471 -16.91 11.31 13.44
CA MET A 471 -17.07 11.55 14.88
C MET A 471 -18.42 11.06 15.42
N GLU A 472 -19.46 11.03 14.59
CA GLU A 472 -20.77 10.45 14.94
C GLU A 472 -20.70 8.97 15.31
N LYS A 473 -19.65 8.26 14.86
CA LYS A 473 -19.41 6.85 15.18
C LYS A 473 -18.66 6.64 16.49
N LEU A 474 -18.17 7.71 17.12
CA LEU A 474 -17.47 7.62 18.39
C LEU A 474 -18.49 7.36 19.51
N PRO A 475 -18.40 6.25 20.26
CA PRO A 475 -19.28 6.00 21.40
C PRO A 475 -19.16 7.12 22.42
N ALA A 476 -20.26 7.49 23.07
CA ALA A 476 -20.32 8.60 24.02
C ALA A 476 -19.33 8.42 25.18
N GLU A 477 -19.16 7.19 25.68
CA GLU A 477 -18.22 6.82 26.74
C GLU A 477 -16.74 6.93 26.31
N ARG A 478 -16.48 7.01 25.01
CA ARG A 478 -15.14 7.22 24.43
C ARG A 478 -14.86 8.67 24.07
N ARG A 479 -15.83 9.55 24.23
CA ARG A 479 -15.67 10.98 24.05
C ARG A 479 -15.11 11.57 25.35
N LEU A 480 -13.80 11.76 25.39
CA LEU A 480 -13.06 12.15 26.59
C LEU A 480 -12.82 13.66 26.60
N PRO A 481 -13.53 14.44 27.42
CA PRO A 481 -13.30 15.87 27.53
C PRO A 481 -11.97 16.17 28.26
N LEU A 482 -11.33 17.24 27.85
CA LEU A 482 -10.23 17.88 28.57
C LEU A 482 -10.79 19.10 29.29
N SER A 483 -10.77 19.10 30.62
CA SER A 483 -11.28 20.23 31.40
C SER A 483 -10.43 21.49 31.17
N ARG A 484 -11.07 22.67 31.27
CA ARG A 484 -10.39 23.96 31.16
C ARG A 484 -9.28 24.10 32.21
N GLU A 485 -9.51 23.59 33.42
CA GLU A 485 -8.50 23.56 34.49
C GLU A 485 -7.25 22.80 34.07
N MET A 486 -7.43 21.57 33.56
CA MET A 486 -6.30 20.74 33.11
C MET A 486 -5.59 21.35 31.91
N TYR A 487 -6.35 21.96 30.99
CA TYR A 487 -5.77 22.69 29.86
C TYR A 487 -4.88 23.84 30.34
N LEU A 488 -5.38 24.71 31.23
CA LEU A 488 -4.61 25.83 31.77
C LEU A 488 -3.41 25.38 32.62
N LEU A 489 -3.57 24.31 33.39
CA LEU A 489 -2.48 23.75 34.20
C LEU A 489 -1.27 23.33 33.36
N TRP A 490 -1.52 22.70 32.22
CA TRP A 490 -0.46 22.15 31.36
C TRP A 490 -0.02 23.11 30.23
N PHE A 491 -0.92 23.87 29.68
CA PHE A 491 -0.66 24.72 28.49
C PHE A 491 -0.73 26.22 28.79
N GLY A 492 -1.24 26.61 29.95
CA GLY A 492 -1.34 28.01 30.33
C GLY A 492 0.02 28.70 30.45
N ALA A 493 0.05 29.95 30.00
CA ALA A 493 1.17 30.85 30.26
C ALA A 493 1.14 31.28 31.74
N SER A 494 2.30 31.49 32.33
CA SER A 494 2.43 32.00 33.69
C SER A 494 2.87 33.45 33.69
N THR A 495 2.35 34.24 34.64
CA THR A 495 2.83 35.62 34.87
C THR A 495 4.25 35.67 35.45
N GLY A 496 4.76 34.54 36.00
CA GLY A 496 6.07 34.47 36.64
C GLY A 496 6.12 35.08 38.07
N TYR A 497 5.04 35.67 38.54
CA TYR A 497 4.93 36.20 39.90
C TYR A 497 3.66 35.71 40.62
N LYS A 498 3.62 35.90 41.93
CA LYS A 498 2.53 35.45 42.77
C LYS A 498 1.64 36.62 43.18
N ASN A 499 0.35 36.38 43.24
CA ASN A 499 -0.68 37.36 43.61
C ASN A 499 -1.21 37.04 45.01
N ALA A 500 -1.57 38.07 45.77
CA ALA A 500 -2.32 37.91 47.01
C ALA A 500 -3.83 37.98 46.68
N LEU A 501 -4.62 37.20 47.43
CA LEU A 501 -6.07 37.32 47.37
C LEU A 501 -6.52 38.47 48.23
N GLU A 502 -7.20 39.44 47.61
CA GLU A 502 -7.79 40.58 48.29
C GLU A 502 -9.32 40.56 48.09
N GLY A 503 -10.04 41.48 48.73
CA GLY A 503 -11.50 41.62 48.51
C GLY A 503 -11.89 41.85 47.07
N GLY A 504 -10.98 42.43 46.27
CA GLY A 504 -11.14 42.61 44.81
C GLY A 504 -10.88 41.35 44.01
N GLY A 505 -10.47 40.24 44.59
CA GLY A 505 -10.02 39.03 43.91
C GLY A 505 -8.51 39.01 43.67
N LEU A 506 -8.04 38.25 42.68
CA LEU A 506 -6.66 38.29 42.17
C LEU A 506 -6.53 39.33 41.06
N ARG A 507 -5.45 40.12 41.09
CA ARG A 507 -5.22 41.19 40.10
C ARG A 507 -3.91 41.02 39.32
N PRO A 508 -3.80 39.97 38.48
CA PRO A 508 -2.62 39.78 37.64
C PRO A 508 -2.51 40.81 36.53
N THR A 509 -1.27 41.06 36.06
CA THR A 509 -1.02 41.79 34.82
C THR A 509 -0.85 40.73 33.70
N LEU A 510 -1.83 40.64 32.80
CA LEU A 510 -1.84 39.71 31.67
C LEU A 510 -1.65 40.52 30.39
N LEU A 511 -0.64 40.13 29.57
CA LEU A 511 -0.32 40.80 28.31
C LEU A 511 -0.17 42.34 28.46
N GLY A 512 0.40 42.78 29.58
CA GLY A 512 0.63 44.21 29.88
C GLY A 512 -0.58 44.96 30.51
N VAL A 513 -1.74 44.30 30.66
CA VAL A 513 -2.96 44.91 31.23
C VAL A 513 -3.31 44.27 32.56
N LYS A 514 -3.55 45.09 33.60
CA LYS A 514 -4.08 44.60 34.87
C LYS A 514 -5.54 44.21 34.72
N ARG A 515 -5.91 43.03 35.16
CA ARG A 515 -7.26 42.46 35.12
C ARG A 515 -7.63 41.88 36.45
N ASP A 516 -8.90 41.94 36.81
CA ASP A 516 -9.41 41.43 38.10
C ASP A 516 -10.15 40.10 37.85
N TYR A 517 -9.75 39.03 38.57
CA TYR A 517 -10.35 37.71 38.51
C TYR A 517 -10.82 37.22 39.86
N ASP A 518 -11.92 36.49 39.87
CA ASP A 518 -12.46 35.91 41.09
C ASP A 518 -13.28 34.65 40.80
N CYS A 519 -13.64 33.92 41.84
CA CYS A 519 -14.53 32.79 41.75
C CYS A 519 -15.61 32.79 42.82
N TRP A 520 -16.67 32.01 42.60
CA TRP A 520 -17.80 31.84 43.51
C TRP A 520 -17.61 30.64 44.46
N ASP A 521 -16.34 30.31 44.80
CA ASP A 521 -16.01 29.23 45.74
C ASP A 521 -15.58 29.81 47.09
N LEU A 522 -16.37 29.52 48.12
CA LEU A 522 -16.06 29.93 49.50
C LEU A 522 -14.73 29.40 50.00
N GLY A 523 -14.31 28.19 49.54
CA GLY A 523 -13.05 27.61 49.89
C GLY A 523 -11.83 28.45 49.51
N MET A 524 -11.90 29.17 48.38
CA MET A 524 -10.81 30.09 48.01
C MET A 524 -10.63 31.22 49.04
N ARG A 525 -11.71 31.72 49.63
CA ARG A 525 -11.67 32.79 50.66
C ARG A 525 -11.04 32.30 51.94
N GLU A 526 -11.21 31.00 52.28
CA GLU A 526 -10.59 30.38 53.43
C GLU A 526 -9.07 30.28 53.31
N HIS A 527 -8.56 30.25 52.07
CA HIS A 527 -7.15 30.26 51.74
C HIS A 527 -6.60 31.67 51.37
N GLY A 528 -7.18 32.73 51.95
CA GLY A 528 -6.80 34.11 51.67
C GLY A 528 -5.36 34.47 52.03
N SER A 529 -4.72 33.72 52.91
CA SER A 529 -3.29 33.87 53.26
C SER A 529 -2.32 33.29 52.20
N GLU A 530 -2.82 32.45 51.30
CA GLU A 530 -2.01 31.82 50.28
C GLU A 530 -1.52 32.78 49.21
N ARG A 531 -0.40 32.44 48.58
CA ARG A 531 0.09 33.13 47.40
C ARG A 531 -0.26 32.34 46.16
N TRP A 532 -0.79 33.03 45.13
CA TRP A 532 -1.37 32.41 43.97
C TRP A 532 -0.56 32.68 42.71
N SER A 533 -0.12 31.63 42.00
CA SER A 533 0.34 31.71 40.65
C SER A 533 -0.87 31.69 39.72
N VAL A 534 -0.88 32.55 38.69
CA VAL A 534 -1.98 32.65 37.74
C VAL A 534 -1.51 32.07 36.42
N LEU A 535 -2.22 31.05 35.94
CA LEU A 535 -2.05 30.44 34.63
C LEU A 535 -3.19 30.86 33.72
N TYR A 536 -2.86 31.30 32.50
CA TYR A 536 -3.84 31.87 31.57
C TYR A 536 -3.57 31.41 30.13
N ASP A 537 -4.59 31.41 29.27
CA ASP A 537 -4.44 31.27 27.83
C ASP A 537 -4.31 32.65 27.20
N PRO A 538 -3.18 32.97 26.52
CA PRO A 538 -3.03 34.25 25.86
C PRO A 538 -4.09 34.58 24.81
N ASP A 539 -4.75 33.57 24.24
CA ASP A 539 -5.80 33.74 23.22
C ASP A 539 -7.21 33.88 23.82
N ASP A 540 -7.38 33.52 25.11
CA ASP A 540 -8.66 33.61 25.81
C ASP A 540 -8.44 33.95 27.30
N LEU A 541 -8.64 35.22 27.65
CA LEU A 541 -8.43 35.73 28.99
C LEU A 541 -9.70 35.74 29.86
N SER A 542 -10.81 35.16 29.38
CA SER A 542 -12.09 35.14 30.13
C SER A 542 -12.00 34.36 31.44
N GLU A 543 -11.14 33.33 31.48
CA GLU A 543 -10.90 32.50 32.64
C GLU A 543 -9.40 32.25 32.83
N VAL A 544 -8.99 32.18 34.10
CA VAL A 544 -7.62 31.84 34.52
C VAL A 544 -7.64 30.79 35.60
N LEU A 545 -6.51 30.05 35.75
CA LEU A 545 -6.33 29.10 36.83
C LEU A 545 -5.39 29.68 37.88
N ALA A 546 -5.89 29.84 39.11
CA ALA A 546 -5.10 30.16 40.29
C ALA A 546 -4.58 28.87 40.92
N VAL A 547 -3.27 28.80 41.15
CA VAL A 547 -2.62 27.66 41.78
C VAL A 547 -1.84 28.16 43.02
N SER A 548 -2.08 27.56 44.21
CA SER A 548 -1.33 27.91 45.41
C SER A 548 0.17 27.65 45.27
N GLU A 549 0.98 28.26 46.11
CA GLU A 549 2.45 28.12 46.05
C GLU A 549 2.93 26.69 46.19
N ASP A 550 2.24 25.91 47.03
CA ASP A 550 2.53 24.50 47.28
C ASP A 550 1.83 23.54 46.27
N GLY A 551 1.02 24.09 45.34
CA GLY A 551 0.29 23.35 44.30
C GLY A 551 -0.93 22.55 44.81
N ARG A 552 -1.27 22.63 46.11
CA ARG A 552 -2.37 21.86 46.72
C ARG A 552 -3.74 22.37 46.33
N TRP A 553 -3.88 23.71 46.20
CA TRP A 553 -5.15 24.37 45.93
C TRP A 553 -5.18 24.92 44.50
N ARG A 554 -6.28 24.71 43.83
CA ARG A 554 -6.49 25.18 42.46
C ARG A 554 -7.91 25.68 42.34
N TYR A 555 -8.07 26.86 41.75
CA TYR A 555 -9.37 27.47 41.54
C TYR A 555 -9.43 28.07 40.14
N MET A 556 -10.51 27.74 39.40
CA MET A 556 -10.85 28.43 38.18
C MET A 556 -11.47 29.80 38.50
N LEU A 557 -10.91 30.84 37.98
CA LEU A 557 -11.39 32.23 38.17
C LEU A 557 -11.89 32.79 36.86
N SER A 558 -13.02 33.50 36.93
CA SER A 558 -13.54 34.27 35.79
C SER A 558 -13.17 35.74 35.93
N GLU A 559 -13.03 36.45 34.81
CA GLU A 559 -12.83 37.89 34.81
C GLU A 559 -14.01 38.56 35.50
N LYS A 560 -13.72 39.50 36.41
CA LYS A 560 -14.75 40.18 37.20
C LYS A 560 -15.52 41.16 36.31
N HIS A 561 -16.82 41.18 36.54
CA HIS A 561 -17.67 42.22 35.99
C HIS A 561 -17.31 43.59 36.57
N VAL A 562 -17.02 44.56 35.72
CA VAL A 562 -16.73 45.95 36.13
C VAL A 562 -18.01 46.74 36.02
N GLN A 563 -18.55 47.11 37.19
CA GLN A 563 -19.79 47.90 37.24
C GLN A 563 -19.52 49.39 37.08
N PRO A 564 -20.20 50.07 36.17
CA PRO A 564 -20.13 51.53 36.07
C PRO A 564 -20.58 52.23 37.35
N MET A 565 -19.83 53.23 37.78
CA MET A 565 -20.20 54.05 38.94
C MET A 565 -21.42 54.92 38.67
N ALA A 566 -21.49 55.53 37.47
CA ALA A 566 -22.60 56.37 37.08
C ALA A 566 -23.85 55.54 36.76
N LEU A 567 -24.98 55.88 37.31
CA LEU A 567 -26.27 55.24 37.03
C LEU A 567 -26.63 55.22 35.53
N ALA A 568 -26.26 56.29 34.85
CA ALA A 568 -26.56 56.51 33.43
C ALA A 568 -25.76 55.55 32.52
N ASP A 569 -24.62 55.00 32.99
CA ASP A 569 -23.75 54.10 32.24
C ASP A 569 -24.07 52.60 32.50
N ARG A 570 -25.02 52.34 33.42
CA ARG A 570 -25.39 50.98 33.81
C ARG A 570 -26.13 50.26 32.69
N GLN A 571 -25.78 48.99 32.52
CA GLN A 571 -26.40 48.06 31.57
C GLN A 571 -27.33 47.07 32.27
N GLU A 572 -28.20 46.41 31.54
CA GLU A 572 -29.21 45.47 32.05
C GLU A 572 -28.60 44.35 32.91
N GLY A 573 -27.37 43.88 32.63
CA GLY A 573 -26.67 42.83 33.38
C GLY A 573 -26.08 43.28 34.73
N ASP A 574 -25.90 44.59 34.97
CA ASP A 574 -25.16 45.09 36.13
C ASP A 574 -25.88 44.83 37.47
N ALA A 575 -27.20 44.94 37.49
CA ALA A 575 -28.01 44.64 38.66
C ALA A 575 -27.92 43.16 39.06
N ALA A 576 -27.93 42.24 38.07
CA ALA A 576 -27.82 40.82 38.30
C ALA A 576 -26.40 40.42 38.81
N ALA A 577 -25.34 41.05 38.27
CA ALA A 577 -23.98 40.85 38.71
C ALA A 577 -23.81 41.30 40.18
N LEU A 578 -24.34 42.47 40.54
CA LEU A 578 -24.32 42.97 41.94
C LEU A 578 -25.10 42.06 42.89
N ALA A 579 -26.30 41.60 42.48
CA ALA A 579 -27.11 40.68 43.29
C ALA A 579 -26.37 39.37 43.55
N LYS A 580 -25.64 38.85 42.55
CA LYS A 580 -24.81 37.63 42.70
C LYS A 580 -23.66 37.83 43.71
N VAL A 581 -22.97 38.99 43.65
CA VAL A 581 -21.92 39.35 44.62
C VAL A 581 -22.49 39.43 46.04
N ASN A 582 -23.65 40.11 46.22
CA ASN A 582 -24.28 40.24 47.51
C ASN A 582 -24.72 38.86 48.10
N ALA A 583 -25.27 38.00 47.26
CA ALA A 583 -25.65 36.63 47.66
C ALA A 583 -24.43 35.81 48.12
N PHE A 584 -23.32 35.92 47.39
CA PHE A 584 -22.07 35.26 47.77
C PHE A 584 -21.50 35.77 49.08
N ASN A 585 -21.47 37.09 49.25
CA ASN A 585 -20.99 37.71 50.48
C ASN A 585 -21.85 37.32 51.70
N LYS A 586 -23.18 37.26 51.55
CA LYS A 586 -24.07 36.77 52.60
C LYS A 586 -23.73 35.33 53.01
N GLN A 587 -23.51 34.43 52.04
CA GLN A 587 -23.09 33.06 52.36
C GLN A 587 -21.72 33.01 53.09
N LEU A 588 -20.78 33.87 52.69
CA LEU A 588 -19.49 34.00 53.35
C LEU A 588 -19.63 34.48 54.81
N GLU A 589 -20.46 35.48 55.04
CA GLU A 589 -20.76 36.01 56.38
C GLU A 589 -21.44 34.94 57.26
N GLU A 590 -22.44 34.25 56.73
CA GLU A 590 -23.08 33.11 57.44
C GLU A 590 -22.07 32.06 57.85
N ARG A 591 -21.20 31.66 56.94
CA ARG A 591 -20.13 30.64 57.19
C ARG A 591 -19.12 31.12 58.27
N VAL A 592 -18.73 32.38 58.24
CA VAL A 592 -17.84 32.96 59.26
C VAL A 592 -18.53 32.99 60.60
N THR A 593 -19.81 33.39 60.65
CA THR A 593 -20.60 33.45 61.87
C THR A 593 -20.81 32.08 62.52
N GLU A 594 -21.09 31.05 61.69
CA GLU A 594 -21.21 29.67 62.14
C GLU A 594 -19.91 29.18 62.77
N ARG A 595 -18.77 29.50 62.17
CA ARG A 595 -17.46 29.09 62.71
C ARG A 595 -17.12 29.85 64.02
N LEU A 596 -17.46 31.13 64.11
CA LEU A 596 -17.29 31.89 65.33
C LEU A 596 -18.22 31.41 66.45
N GLY A 597 -19.42 30.94 66.14
CA GLY A 597 -20.35 30.37 67.10
C GLY A 597 -20.03 28.96 67.56
N ALA A 598 -19.20 28.24 66.75
CA ALA A 598 -18.73 26.87 67.09
C ALA A 598 -17.38 26.88 67.80
N ALA A 599 -16.66 28.01 67.87
CA ALA A 599 -15.39 28.18 68.65
C ALA A 599 -15.68 28.70 70.03
#